data_48bf3a5ecd87ca81be9ab5bb354b0f13
#
_entry.id   48bf3a5ecd87ca81be9ab5bb354b0f13
#
_cell.length_a   1.000
_cell.length_b   1.000
_cell.length_c   1.000
_cell.angle_alpha   90.00
_cell.angle_beta   90.00
_cell.angle_gamma   90.00
#
_symmetry.space_group_name_H-M   'P 1'
#
loop_
_entity.id
_entity.type
_entity.pdbx_description
1 polymer ?
#
loop_
_entity_poly.entity_id
_entity_poly.type
_entity_poly.pdbx_seq_one_letter_code
_entity_poly.pdbx_strand_id
1 'polypeptide(L)'
;MGLEPVVQESAREWETWPEEEVSRKGLVYWRTLISGDVTRSEVLTMGIGRMPPGEALRRHRHRPAEVYLVLEGTGSVEIGSEARPVEAGSAVFIPGDVFHSLANTGASDLRFAYVFPADSFGEVEYVFDE
;
A
#
# COMPACT_ATOMS: atom_id res chain seq x y z
N MET A 1 -10.36 21.63 -19.28
CA MET A 1 -9.81 20.68 -18.31
C MET A 1 -8.53 20.07 -18.87
N GLY A 2 -7.44 20.37 -18.26
CA GLY A 2 -6.17 19.83 -18.70
C GLY A 2 -5.92 18.41 -18.22
N LEU A 3 -4.98 17.75 -18.86
CA LEU A 3 -4.44 16.49 -18.38
C LEU A 3 -3.32 16.82 -17.40
N GLU A 4 -3.33 16.17 -16.25
CA GLU A 4 -2.25 16.29 -15.28
C GLU A 4 -1.55 14.95 -15.21
N PRO A 5 -0.65 14.66 -16.14
CA PRO A 5 0.02 13.36 -16.16
C PRO A 5 1.08 13.21 -15.06
N VAL A 6 1.46 14.31 -14.41
CA VAL A 6 2.48 14.30 -13.37
C VAL A 6 1.85 14.72 -12.06
N VAL A 7 1.98 13.88 -11.04
CA VAL A 7 1.50 14.16 -9.69
C VAL A 7 2.70 14.17 -8.76
N GLN A 8 2.86 15.28 -8.02
CA GLN A 8 3.95 15.40 -7.06
C GLN A 8 3.50 14.83 -5.72
N GLU A 9 4.25 13.90 -5.18
CA GLU A 9 3.88 13.24 -3.91
C GLU A 9 3.61 14.26 -2.81
N SER A 10 4.48 15.26 -2.67
CA SER A 10 4.36 16.24 -1.60
C SER A 10 3.12 17.12 -1.70
N ALA A 11 2.44 17.13 -2.84
CA ALA A 11 1.19 17.87 -3.02
C ALA A 11 -0.04 17.06 -2.62
N ARG A 12 0.14 15.78 -2.26
CA ARG A 12 -0.97 14.93 -1.84
C ARG A 12 -0.98 14.77 -0.32
N GLU A 13 -2.18 14.73 0.25
CA GLU A 13 -2.35 14.56 1.69
C GLU A 13 -2.12 13.11 2.11
N TRP A 14 -1.61 12.92 3.31
CA TRP A 14 -1.57 11.59 3.92
C TRP A 14 -2.98 11.21 4.37
N GLU A 15 -3.34 9.97 4.11
CA GLU A 15 -4.61 9.38 4.54
C GLU A 15 -4.30 8.20 5.46
N THR A 16 -5.29 7.80 6.23
CA THR A 16 -5.18 6.59 7.05
C THR A 16 -6.59 6.07 7.34
N TRP A 17 -6.68 4.92 7.97
CA TRP A 17 -7.96 4.35 8.37
C TRP A 17 -8.62 5.21 9.44
N PRO A 18 -9.97 5.15 9.56
CA PRO A 18 -10.64 5.71 10.74
C PRO A 18 -10.02 5.16 12.01
N GLU A 19 -9.93 6.00 13.05
CA GLU A 19 -9.23 5.63 14.27
C GLU A 19 -9.70 4.29 14.86
N GLU A 20 -11.00 4.04 14.82
CA GLU A 20 -11.59 2.83 15.39
C GLU A 20 -11.22 1.56 14.61
N GLU A 21 -10.64 1.70 13.41
CA GLU A 21 -10.24 0.56 12.60
C GLU A 21 -8.75 0.25 12.67
N VAL A 22 -7.96 1.16 13.26
CA VAL A 22 -6.49 1.02 13.28
C VAL A 22 -6.03 -0.25 13.99
N SER A 23 -6.65 -0.60 15.12
CA SER A 23 -6.23 -1.78 15.87
C SER A 23 -6.45 -3.07 15.07
N ARG A 24 -7.41 -3.09 14.17
CA ARG A 24 -7.74 -4.25 13.36
C ARG A 24 -6.93 -4.30 12.08
N LYS A 25 -6.63 -3.14 11.50
CA LYS A 25 -5.98 -3.04 10.19
C LYS A 25 -4.50 -2.71 10.25
N GLY A 26 -4.05 -2.11 11.34
CA GLY A 26 -2.67 -1.64 11.50
C GLY A 26 -2.55 -0.17 11.15
N LEU A 27 -1.56 0.50 11.73
CA LEU A 27 -1.33 1.92 11.45
C LEU A 27 -0.47 2.08 10.22
N VAL A 28 -1.11 2.51 9.15
CA VAL A 28 -0.48 2.76 7.87
C VAL A 28 -1.03 4.07 7.34
N TYR A 29 -0.15 4.90 6.78
CA TYR A 29 -0.53 6.13 6.09
C TYR A 29 -0.26 5.95 4.60
N TRP A 30 -1.07 6.58 3.76
CA TRP A 30 -0.82 6.54 2.32
C TRP A 30 -1.16 7.86 1.65
N ARG A 31 -0.49 8.10 0.53
CA ARG A 31 -0.77 9.21 -0.38
C ARG A 31 -1.19 8.60 -1.71
N THR A 32 -2.39 8.88 -2.16
CA THR A 32 -2.86 8.41 -3.45
C THR A 32 -2.29 9.31 -4.54
N LEU A 33 -1.56 8.74 -5.48
CA LEU A 33 -0.91 9.50 -6.54
C LEU A 33 -1.64 9.37 -7.86
N ILE A 34 -1.87 8.15 -8.32
CA ILE A 34 -2.52 7.86 -9.59
C ILE A 34 -3.77 7.04 -9.28
N SER A 35 -4.93 7.60 -9.53
CA SER A 35 -6.20 6.96 -9.24
C SER A 35 -7.30 7.73 -9.93
N GLY A 36 -8.19 7.04 -10.63
CA GLY A 36 -9.22 7.68 -11.45
C GLY A 36 -10.22 8.51 -10.66
N ASP A 37 -10.34 8.30 -9.35
CA ASP A 37 -11.28 9.04 -8.50
C ASP A 37 -10.70 10.36 -7.95
N VAL A 38 -9.39 10.56 -7.96
CA VAL A 38 -8.78 11.76 -7.39
C VAL A 38 -7.75 12.44 -8.29
N THR A 39 -7.18 11.71 -9.24
CA THR A 39 -6.23 12.26 -10.19
C THR A 39 -6.66 11.82 -11.58
N ARG A 40 -5.76 11.35 -12.40
CA ARG A 40 -6.11 10.83 -13.70
C ARG A 40 -5.52 9.44 -13.86
N SER A 41 -6.37 8.49 -14.19
CA SER A 41 -5.92 7.14 -14.47
C SER A 41 -7.01 6.32 -15.15
N GLU A 42 -6.57 5.29 -15.81
CA GLU A 42 -7.40 4.18 -16.23
C GLU A 42 -6.54 2.93 -16.12
N VAL A 43 -7.11 1.85 -15.61
CA VAL A 43 -6.48 0.54 -15.48
C VAL A 43 -5.39 0.46 -14.41
N LEU A 44 -4.83 1.57 -13.96
CA LEU A 44 -3.73 1.57 -12.98
C LEU A 44 -4.01 2.51 -11.83
N THR A 45 -3.67 2.07 -10.63
CA THR A 45 -3.73 2.87 -9.42
C THR A 45 -2.39 2.77 -8.71
N MET A 46 -1.85 3.88 -8.25
CA MET A 46 -0.55 3.91 -7.59
C MET A 46 -0.56 4.92 -6.45
N GLY A 47 0.15 4.58 -5.39
CA GLY A 47 0.38 5.50 -4.29
C GLY A 47 1.63 5.14 -3.52
N ILE A 48 1.85 5.89 -2.44
CA ILE A 48 2.97 5.68 -1.53
C ILE A 48 2.39 5.35 -0.16
N GLY A 49 2.88 4.27 0.44
CA GLY A 49 2.54 3.92 1.82
C GLY A 49 3.69 4.27 2.75
N ARG A 50 3.34 4.58 3.99
CA ARG A 50 4.31 4.86 5.04
C ARG A 50 3.82 4.23 6.33
N MET A 51 4.73 3.57 7.03
CA MET A 51 4.41 2.81 8.22
C MET A 51 5.46 3.10 9.29
N PRO A 52 5.05 3.60 10.47
CA PRO A 52 6.02 3.84 11.55
C PRO A 52 6.66 2.55 12.06
N PRO A 53 7.79 2.64 12.79
CA PRO A 53 8.41 1.45 13.39
C PRO A 53 7.45 0.68 14.26
N GLY A 54 7.50 -0.64 14.18
CA GLY A 54 6.66 -1.52 14.97
C GLY A 54 5.25 -1.71 14.46
N GLU A 55 4.87 -0.97 13.40
CA GLU A 55 3.52 -1.07 12.85
C GLU A 55 3.47 -2.06 11.68
N ALA A 56 2.25 -2.43 11.32
CA ALA A 56 2.02 -3.37 10.25
C ALA A 56 0.69 -3.08 9.56
N LEU A 57 0.66 -3.33 8.28
CA LEU A 57 -0.60 -3.47 7.55
C LEU A 57 -1.00 -4.93 7.76
N ARG A 58 -2.07 -5.14 8.52
CA ARG A 58 -2.44 -6.47 8.97
C ARG A 58 -2.94 -7.33 7.83
N ARG A 59 -2.96 -8.63 8.06
CA ARG A 59 -3.29 -9.63 7.07
C ARG A 59 -4.64 -9.37 6.42
N HIS A 60 -4.64 -9.28 5.10
CA HIS A 60 -5.82 -8.95 4.30
C HIS A 60 -5.64 -9.47 2.88
N ARG A 61 -6.71 -9.41 2.11
CA ARG A 61 -6.67 -9.73 0.68
C ARG A 61 -7.57 -8.76 -0.09
N HIS A 62 -7.33 -8.67 -1.38
CA HIS A 62 -8.19 -7.92 -2.30
C HIS A 62 -8.10 -8.57 -3.68
N ARG A 63 -9.14 -8.36 -4.48
CA ARG A 63 -9.22 -9.01 -5.79
C ARG A 63 -8.07 -8.67 -6.73
N PRO A 64 -7.70 -7.39 -6.91
CA PRO A 64 -6.58 -7.09 -7.81
C PRO A 64 -5.26 -7.60 -7.24
N ALA A 65 -4.38 -8.03 -8.13
CA ALA A 65 -2.99 -8.26 -7.77
C ALA A 65 -2.36 -6.92 -7.41
N GLU A 66 -1.21 -6.95 -6.75
CA GLU A 66 -0.54 -5.74 -6.30
C GLU A 66 0.96 -5.90 -6.42
N VAL A 67 1.65 -4.78 -6.65
CA VAL A 67 3.11 -4.73 -6.59
C VAL A 67 3.48 -3.72 -5.51
N TYR A 68 4.45 -4.07 -4.67
CA TYR A 68 5.13 -3.13 -3.80
C TYR A 68 6.55 -2.91 -4.31
N LEU A 69 7.02 -1.68 -4.20
CA LEU A 69 8.45 -1.38 -4.32
C LEU A 69 8.84 -0.66 -3.04
N VAL A 70 9.70 -1.28 -2.24
CA VAL A 70 10.17 -0.66 -1.00
C VAL A 70 11.17 0.44 -1.35
N LEU A 71 10.93 1.63 -0.82
CA LEU A 71 11.74 2.82 -1.08
C LEU A 71 12.71 3.12 0.04
N GLU A 72 12.27 2.93 1.30
CA GLU A 72 13.11 3.20 2.49
C GLU A 72 12.70 2.25 3.59
N GLY A 73 13.68 1.88 4.43
CA GLY A 73 13.43 1.07 5.61
C GLY A 73 13.56 -0.42 5.36
N THR A 74 13.23 -1.19 6.39
CA THR A 74 13.27 -2.65 6.35
C THR A 74 11.97 -3.20 6.90
N GLY A 75 11.55 -4.34 6.37
CA GLY A 75 10.31 -4.94 6.80
C GLY A 75 10.26 -6.43 6.52
N SER A 76 9.08 -6.98 6.73
CA SER A 76 8.78 -8.37 6.40
C SER A 76 7.44 -8.41 5.69
N VAL A 77 7.38 -9.08 4.55
CA VAL A 77 6.13 -9.31 3.84
C VAL A 77 5.74 -10.77 4.02
N GLU A 78 4.45 -11.01 4.31
CA GLU A 78 3.92 -12.36 4.35
C GLU A 78 2.91 -12.50 3.22
N ILE A 79 3.08 -13.52 2.38
CA ILE A 79 2.17 -13.80 1.27
C ILE A 79 1.72 -15.25 1.41
N GLY A 80 0.43 -15.47 1.67
CA GLY A 80 -0.06 -16.77 2.04
C GLY A 80 0.60 -17.20 3.34
N SER A 81 1.37 -18.27 3.30
CA SER A 81 2.08 -18.78 4.48
C SER A 81 3.59 -18.50 4.43
N GLU A 82 4.06 -17.77 3.42
CA GLU A 82 5.48 -17.49 3.27
C GLU A 82 5.84 -16.08 3.71
N ALA A 83 6.85 -15.96 4.58
CA ALA A 83 7.36 -14.67 5.01
C ALA A 83 8.74 -14.43 4.41
N ARG A 84 9.01 -13.20 4.00
CA ARG A 84 10.29 -12.81 3.39
C ARG A 84 10.69 -11.43 3.92
N PRO A 85 11.98 -11.21 4.20
CA PRO A 85 12.45 -9.88 4.54
C PRO A 85 12.47 -8.99 3.31
N VAL A 86 12.21 -7.70 3.51
CA VAL A 86 12.28 -6.70 2.45
C VAL A 86 13.08 -5.50 2.94
N GLU A 87 13.69 -4.79 1.99
CA GLU A 87 14.47 -3.58 2.26
C GLU A 87 14.37 -2.65 1.05
N ALA A 88 14.97 -1.48 1.14
CA ALA A 88 14.94 -0.54 0.02
C ALA A 88 15.40 -1.24 -1.26
N GLY A 89 14.60 -1.11 -2.32
CA GLY A 89 14.86 -1.78 -3.60
C GLY A 89 14.16 -3.11 -3.77
N SER A 90 13.54 -3.66 -2.73
CA SER A 90 12.77 -4.91 -2.86
C SER A 90 11.49 -4.66 -3.64
N ALA A 91 11.24 -5.48 -4.65
CA ALA A 91 9.98 -5.47 -5.38
C ALA A 91 9.22 -6.75 -4.99
N VAL A 92 7.93 -6.59 -4.70
CA VAL A 92 7.09 -7.70 -4.23
C VAL A 92 5.88 -7.82 -5.14
N PHE A 93 5.60 -9.02 -5.62
CA PHE A 93 4.38 -9.29 -6.37
C PHE A 93 3.41 -10.06 -5.49
N ILE A 94 2.20 -9.54 -5.35
CA ILE A 94 1.14 -10.14 -4.55
C ILE A 94 0.03 -10.57 -5.48
N PRO A 95 -0.21 -11.90 -5.61
CA PRO A 95 -1.31 -12.37 -6.46
C PRO A 95 -2.67 -11.91 -5.95
N GLY A 96 -3.63 -11.78 -6.85
CA GLY A 96 -4.99 -11.41 -6.47
C GLY A 96 -5.61 -12.40 -5.49
N ASP A 97 -6.37 -11.87 -4.55
CA ASP A 97 -7.11 -12.61 -3.52
C ASP A 97 -6.27 -13.49 -2.59
N VAL A 98 -4.96 -13.30 -2.55
CA VAL A 98 -4.09 -14.02 -1.61
C VAL A 98 -3.91 -13.16 -0.37
N PHE A 99 -4.13 -13.74 0.81
CA PHE A 99 -3.91 -13.04 2.07
C PHE A 99 -2.45 -12.64 2.20
N HIS A 100 -2.20 -11.41 2.60
CA HIS A 100 -0.85 -10.89 2.77
C HIS A 100 -0.82 -9.82 3.85
N SER A 101 0.39 -9.53 4.34
CA SER A 101 0.62 -8.49 5.33
C SER A 101 2.02 -7.90 5.11
N LEU A 102 2.23 -6.70 5.64
CA LEU A 102 3.52 -6.03 5.57
C LEU A 102 3.80 -5.43 6.93
N ALA A 103 4.97 -5.71 7.48
CA ALA A 103 5.36 -5.20 8.80
C ALA A 103 6.65 -4.39 8.70
N ASN A 104 6.73 -3.32 9.47
CA ASN A 104 7.95 -2.56 9.63
C ASN A 104 8.78 -3.20 10.74
N THR A 105 9.93 -3.77 10.39
CA THR A 105 10.84 -4.43 11.35
C THR A 105 12.05 -3.57 11.69
N GLY A 106 12.11 -2.36 11.15
CA GLY A 106 13.24 -1.46 11.35
C GLY A 106 12.99 -0.42 12.43
N ALA A 107 13.96 0.49 12.56
CA ALA A 107 13.93 1.56 13.55
C ALA A 107 13.45 2.91 12.95
N SER A 108 13.18 2.96 11.66
CA SER A 108 12.69 4.14 10.96
C SER A 108 11.46 3.78 10.15
N ASP A 109 10.82 4.77 9.53
CA ASP A 109 9.63 4.52 8.71
C ASP A 109 9.94 3.57 7.56
N LEU A 110 8.99 2.70 7.26
CA LEU A 110 9.00 1.88 6.07
C LEU A 110 8.17 2.62 5.03
N ARG A 111 8.79 2.98 3.89
CA ARG A 111 8.11 3.64 2.78
C ARG A 111 8.12 2.73 1.57
N PHE A 112 6.99 2.66 0.91
CA PHE A 112 6.86 1.78 -0.24
C PHE A 112 5.85 2.35 -1.24
N ALA A 113 6.12 2.10 -2.52
CA ALA A 113 5.14 2.37 -3.57
C ALA A 113 4.25 1.15 -3.73
N TYR A 114 2.96 1.37 -3.99
CA TYR A 114 2.04 0.28 -4.32
C TYR A 114 1.34 0.57 -5.63
N VAL A 115 1.10 -0.50 -6.38
CA VAL A 115 0.45 -0.40 -7.70
C VAL A 115 -0.58 -1.51 -7.82
N PHE A 116 -1.80 -1.15 -8.27
CA PHE A 116 -2.88 -2.09 -8.56
C PHE A 116 -3.34 -1.93 -10.01
N PRO A 117 -3.77 -3.01 -10.66
CA PRO A 117 -4.45 -2.92 -11.96
C PRO A 117 -5.95 -2.64 -11.75
N ALA A 118 -6.25 -1.43 -11.29
CA ALA A 118 -7.61 -0.97 -11.03
C ALA A 118 -7.70 0.49 -11.43
N ASP A 119 -8.88 0.94 -11.86
CA ASP A 119 -9.09 2.32 -12.31
C ASP A 119 -8.93 3.31 -11.16
N SER A 120 -9.29 2.92 -9.95
CA SER A 120 -9.20 3.80 -8.79
C SER A 120 -8.96 2.99 -7.52
N PHE A 121 -8.39 3.66 -6.52
CA PHE A 121 -8.18 3.05 -5.21
C PHE A 121 -9.52 2.71 -4.55
N GLY A 122 -10.54 3.52 -4.78
CA GLY A 122 -11.88 3.27 -4.22
C GLY A 122 -12.51 1.97 -4.69
N GLU A 123 -12.05 1.40 -5.81
CA GLU A 123 -12.55 0.11 -6.30
C GLU A 123 -11.90 -1.09 -5.62
N VAL A 124 -10.83 -0.88 -4.87
CA VAL A 124 -10.08 -1.98 -4.24
C VAL A 124 -10.69 -2.24 -2.87
N GLU A 125 -11.38 -3.38 -2.75
CA GLU A 125 -12.01 -3.76 -1.49
C GLU A 125 -11.07 -4.63 -0.67
N TYR A 126 -10.68 -4.13 0.51
CA TYR A 126 -9.82 -4.85 1.43
C TYR A 126 -10.68 -5.76 2.31
N VAL A 127 -10.31 -7.03 2.37
CA VAL A 127 -10.95 -8.01 3.25
C VAL A 127 -9.91 -8.44 4.27
N PHE A 128 -10.10 -8.03 5.52
CA PHE A 128 -9.14 -8.34 6.58
C PHE A 128 -9.45 -9.71 7.18
N ASP A 129 -8.38 -10.41 7.52
CA ASP A 129 -8.45 -11.74 8.12
C ASP A 129 -8.70 -11.57 9.62
N GLU A 130 -9.94 -11.83 10.03
CA GLU A 130 -10.34 -11.65 11.43
C GLU A 130 -10.68 -12.97 12.09
#